data_d7421cbe5f8f004503680af6609e3052
#
_entry.id   d7421cbe5f8f004503680af6609e3052
#
_cell.length_a   1.000
_cell.length_b   1.000
_cell.length_c   1.000
_cell.angle_alpha   90.00
_cell.angle_beta   90.00
_cell.angle_gamma   90.00
#
_symmetry.space_group_name_H-M   'P 1'
#
loop_
_entity.id
_entity.type
_entity.pdbx_description
1 polymer ?
#
loop_
_entity_poly.entity_id
_entity_poly.type
_entity_poly.pdbx_seq_one_letter_code
_entity_poly.pdbx_strand_id
1 'polypeptide(L)'
;MDFHNKYKVKNSVGNIETHEVFLDSLAKRKEEELGFSEKKLEVLLKGKIIYVIFLIFLLFVLTFFVKTFYLQVVEGKKLFISAQNNKGRISLIRPERGIIYDRNLKKLVSNSPVFDLVCDRRNFTSSVSEAINNIEKLAIIVGKDPESFKKEIATSIESKILFFQNIPYENLLVLETRINEFSGCKIEKNTVRDYAFGESFAHILGYTGRVNQAELDNSSNYAVNDYIGKQGIEKSYEDFLRGIPGKFEEEKNVVGIKFNEKVLSEPKSGKNLVLSIDSSLQNKIYDELKKGIEAIGAKKGAAVALDPKTGQVLALVSYPSYDDNLFSKGISQEEFDKIQNNSSNPLFNRAISAQYPVGS
;
A
#
# COMPACT_ATOMS: atom_id res chain seq x y z
N MET A 1 -82.20 4.99 2.35
CA MET A 1 -81.37 4.59 3.53
C MET A 1 -80.96 5.89 4.23
N ASP A 2 -81.64 6.14 5.36
CA ASP A 2 -81.51 7.38 6.10
C ASP A 2 -80.20 7.49 6.87
N PHE A 3 -79.32 8.37 6.47
CA PHE A 3 -78.08 8.72 7.20
C PHE A 3 -78.22 9.81 8.26
N HIS A 4 -79.47 10.17 8.59
CA HIS A 4 -79.73 11.42 9.35
C HIS A 4 -79.76 11.28 10.88
N ASN A 5 -79.40 10.12 11.49
CA ASN A 5 -79.66 9.93 12.92
C ASN A 5 -78.46 9.47 13.77
N LYS A 6 -77.19 9.80 13.39
CA LYS A 6 -76.03 9.33 14.12
C LYS A 6 -75.16 10.35 14.82
N TYR A 7 -75.50 11.64 14.72
CA TYR A 7 -74.66 12.68 15.35
C TYR A 7 -75.54 13.62 16.20
N LYS A 8 -75.67 13.31 17.50
CA LYS A 8 -76.14 14.29 18.51
C LYS A 8 -74.98 15.22 18.85
N VAL A 9 -75.09 16.49 18.46
CA VAL A 9 -74.18 17.55 18.93
C VAL A 9 -74.50 17.84 20.38
N LYS A 10 -73.63 17.51 21.33
CA LYS A 10 -73.65 17.98 22.67
C LYS A 10 -73.01 19.37 22.72
N ASN A 11 -73.82 20.42 22.98
CA ASN A 11 -73.29 21.74 23.28
C ASN A 11 -72.43 21.67 24.54
N SER A 12 -71.11 21.65 24.43
CA SER A 12 -70.21 21.94 25.53
C SER A 12 -69.92 23.44 25.51
N VAL A 13 -70.39 24.17 26.46
CA VAL A 13 -69.98 25.54 26.74
C VAL A 13 -68.54 25.46 27.26
N GLY A 14 -67.58 25.46 26.36
CA GLY A 14 -66.18 25.64 26.69
C GLY A 14 -65.82 27.09 26.51
N ASN A 15 -64.91 27.63 27.29
CA ASN A 15 -64.39 28.99 27.15
C ASN A 15 -63.80 29.15 25.75
N ILE A 16 -64.48 29.93 24.92
CA ILE A 16 -64.05 30.29 23.58
C ILE A 16 -63.02 31.42 23.72
N GLU A 17 -61.83 31.23 23.28
CA GLU A 17 -60.81 32.29 23.29
C GLU A 17 -61.20 33.41 22.29
N THR A 18 -60.98 34.66 22.70
CA THR A 18 -61.44 35.85 21.97
C THR A 18 -60.92 35.92 20.51
N HIS A 19 -59.83 35.23 20.23
CA HIS A 19 -59.26 35.21 18.90
C HIS A 19 -59.92 34.16 17.97
N GLU A 20 -60.52 33.10 18.50
CA GLU A 20 -61.32 32.14 17.72
C GLU A 20 -62.63 32.77 17.23
N VAL A 21 -63.23 33.62 18.04
CA VAL A 21 -64.44 34.38 17.65
C VAL A 21 -64.16 35.34 16.48
N PHE A 22 -62.95 35.93 16.46
CA PHE A 22 -62.55 36.83 15.37
C PHE A 22 -62.32 36.10 14.04
N LEU A 23 -61.72 34.94 14.08
CA LEU A 23 -61.49 34.10 12.90
C LEU A 23 -62.81 33.53 12.34
N ASP A 24 -63.75 33.14 13.21
CA ASP A 24 -65.06 32.65 12.80
C ASP A 24 -65.92 33.76 12.18
N SER A 25 -65.84 35.00 12.70
CA SER A 25 -66.54 36.15 12.15
C SER A 25 -65.99 36.59 10.81
N LEU A 26 -64.70 36.51 10.59
CA LEU A 26 -64.05 36.77 9.31
C LEU A 26 -64.33 35.69 8.27
N ALA A 27 -64.39 34.42 8.68
CA ALA A 27 -64.77 33.30 7.84
C ALA A 27 -66.23 33.41 7.39
N LYS A 28 -67.16 33.73 8.29
CA LYS A 28 -68.56 34.00 7.95
C LYS A 28 -68.74 35.16 6.98
N ARG A 29 -68.02 36.27 7.14
CA ARG A 29 -68.05 37.39 6.18
C ARG A 29 -67.54 36.99 4.79
N LYS A 30 -66.52 36.18 4.68
CA LYS A 30 -66.00 35.63 3.44
C LYS A 30 -66.96 34.64 2.79
N GLU A 31 -67.66 33.82 3.58
CA GLU A 31 -68.73 32.92 3.10
C GLU A 31 -69.91 33.66 2.51
N GLU A 32 -70.32 34.80 3.14
CA GLU A 32 -71.40 35.67 2.63
C GLU A 32 -71.01 36.42 1.32
N GLU A 33 -69.72 36.80 1.20
CA GLU A 33 -69.20 37.49 -0.03
C GLU A 33 -68.94 36.54 -1.21
N LEU A 34 -68.57 35.30 -0.99
CA LEU A 34 -68.15 34.36 -2.04
C LEU A 34 -69.19 33.26 -2.37
N GLY A 35 -70.28 33.18 -1.59
CA GLY A 35 -71.38 32.25 -1.87
C GLY A 35 -71.03 30.76 -1.74
N PHE A 36 -69.90 30.42 -1.13
CA PHE A 36 -69.45 29.03 -0.88
C PHE A 36 -69.39 28.74 0.59
N SER A 37 -70.27 27.85 1.04
CA SER A 37 -70.24 27.31 2.43
C SER A 37 -69.26 26.13 2.52
N GLU A 38 -68.04 26.35 3.03
CA GLU A 38 -67.17 25.26 3.45
C GLU A 38 -67.67 24.66 4.76
N LYS A 39 -68.42 23.58 4.67
CA LYS A 39 -68.71 22.77 5.85
C LYS A 39 -67.42 22.07 6.28
N LYS A 40 -66.65 22.66 7.20
CA LYS A 40 -65.60 21.97 7.92
C LYS A 40 -66.22 20.87 8.76
N LEU A 41 -66.07 19.63 8.28
CA LEU A 41 -66.38 18.43 9.10
C LEU A 41 -65.30 18.28 10.16
N GLU A 42 -65.44 18.88 11.31
CA GLU A 42 -64.61 18.59 12.48
C GLU A 42 -65.01 17.23 13.01
N VAL A 43 -64.28 16.19 12.56
CA VAL A 43 -64.42 14.85 13.14
C VAL A 43 -63.60 14.84 14.42
N LEU A 44 -64.26 15.02 15.55
CA LEU A 44 -63.66 14.83 16.88
C LEU A 44 -63.11 13.43 16.99
N LEU A 45 -61.79 13.31 17.00
CA LEU A 45 -61.10 12.04 17.22
C LEU A 45 -61.56 11.46 18.56
N LYS A 46 -62.15 10.27 18.54
CA LYS A 46 -62.54 9.59 19.79
C LYS A 46 -61.31 9.47 20.68
N GLY A 47 -61.38 9.88 21.93
CA GLY A 47 -60.26 9.84 22.89
C GLY A 47 -59.52 8.50 22.93
N LYS A 48 -60.23 7.39 22.70
CA LYS A 48 -59.61 6.07 22.59
C LYS A 48 -58.59 5.94 21.46
N ILE A 49 -58.79 6.63 20.33
CA ILE A 49 -57.87 6.61 19.19
C ILE A 49 -56.57 7.37 19.53
N ILE A 50 -56.71 8.48 20.26
CA ILE A 50 -55.54 9.26 20.74
C ILE A 50 -54.68 8.44 21.69
N TYR A 51 -55.29 7.68 22.60
CA TYR A 51 -54.58 6.79 23.51
C TYR A 51 -53.86 5.66 22.74
N VAL A 52 -54.48 5.09 21.72
CA VAL A 52 -53.85 4.04 20.90
C VAL A 52 -52.64 4.60 20.14
N ILE A 53 -52.77 5.77 19.52
CA ILE A 53 -51.66 6.44 18.82
C ILE A 53 -50.53 6.76 19.81
N PHE A 54 -50.86 7.27 21.01
CA PHE A 54 -49.88 7.55 22.05
C PHE A 54 -49.16 6.26 22.52
N LEU A 55 -49.90 5.17 22.69
CA LEU A 55 -49.31 3.88 23.07
C LEU A 55 -48.36 3.33 21.99
N ILE A 56 -48.74 3.44 20.71
CA ILE A 56 -47.86 3.08 19.58
C ILE A 56 -46.60 3.95 19.55
N PHE A 57 -46.74 5.24 19.77
CA PHE A 57 -45.61 6.15 19.86
C PHE A 57 -44.67 5.82 21.02
N LEU A 58 -45.24 5.52 22.19
CA LEU A 58 -44.47 5.11 23.36
C LEU A 58 -43.71 3.80 23.13
N LEU A 59 -44.33 2.83 22.48
CA LEU A 59 -43.71 1.56 22.11
C LEU A 59 -42.57 1.77 21.11
N PHE A 60 -42.74 2.68 20.16
CA PHE A 60 -41.71 3.06 19.21
C PHE A 60 -40.51 3.71 19.92
N VAL A 61 -40.74 4.65 20.82
CA VAL A 61 -39.71 5.29 21.63
C VAL A 61 -38.99 4.25 22.50
N LEU A 62 -39.72 3.30 23.11
CA LEU A 62 -39.14 2.25 23.93
C LEU A 62 -38.21 1.34 23.10
N THR A 63 -38.60 0.96 21.87
CA THR A 63 -37.74 0.16 20.99
C THR A 63 -36.45 0.90 20.61
N PHE A 64 -36.52 2.21 20.38
CA PHE A 64 -35.32 3.03 20.15
C PHE A 64 -34.41 3.07 21.37
N PHE A 65 -35.00 3.22 22.57
CA PHE A 65 -34.24 3.24 23.82
C PHE A 65 -33.51 1.91 24.05
N VAL A 66 -34.19 0.80 23.88
CA VAL A 66 -33.62 -0.55 24.03
C VAL A 66 -32.49 -0.77 23.01
N LYS A 67 -32.72 -0.36 21.75
CA LYS A 67 -31.70 -0.49 20.71
C LYS A 67 -30.48 0.40 20.97
N THR A 68 -30.69 1.62 21.39
CA THR A 68 -29.60 2.55 21.76
C THR A 68 -28.81 2.02 22.96
N PHE A 69 -29.50 1.53 23.98
CA PHE A 69 -28.86 0.89 25.15
C PHE A 69 -27.99 -0.32 24.70
N TYR A 70 -28.56 -1.20 23.89
CA TYR A 70 -27.82 -2.35 23.35
C TYR A 70 -26.56 -1.92 22.60
N LEU A 71 -26.67 -0.94 21.68
CA LEU A 71 -25.53 -0.45 20.88
C LEU A 71 -24.47 0.24 21.75
N GLN A 72 -24.88 0.99 22.80
CA GLN A 72 -23.93 1.72 23.64
C GLN A 72 -23.29 0.86 24.72
N VAL A 73 -24.07 -0.01 25.38
CA VAL A 73 -23.60 -0.78 26.54
C VAL A 73 -23.07 -2.15 26.13
N VAL A 74 -23.80 -2.89 25.28
CA VAL A 74 -23.42 -4.26 24.91
C VAL A 74 -22.39 -4.25 23.79
N GLU A 75 -22.60 -3.48 22.73
CA GLU A 75 -21.69 -3.42 21.58
C GLU A 75 -20.72 -2.22 21.61
N GLY A 76 -20.90 -1.28 22.55
CA GLY A 76 -20.17 -0.02 22.58
C GLY A 76 -18.65 -0.20 22.58
N LYS A 77 -18.13 -1.14 23.36
CA LYS A 77 -16.68 -1.43 23.39
C LYS A 77 -16.18 -2.00 22.07
N LYS A 78 -16.94 -2.89 21.44
CA LYS A 78 -16.60 -3.48 20.14
C LYS A 78 -16.64 -2.42 19.03
N LEU A 79 -17.67 -1.61 19.00
CA LEU A 79 -17.82 -0.52 18.03
C LEU A 79 -16.76 0.57 18.21
N PHE A 80 -16.41 0.89 19.46
CA PHE A 80 -15.34 1.83 19.77
C PHE A 80 -13.97 1.34 19.28
N ILE A 81 -13.64 0.07 19.52
CA ILE A 81 -12.40 -0.55 19.00
C ILE A 81 -12.39 -0.55 17.47
N SER A 82 -13.51 -0.90 16.85
CA SER A 82 -13.64 -0.87 15.38
C SER A 82 -13.50 0.55 14.82
N ALA A 83 -14.07 1.54 15.50
CA ALA A 83 -13.93 2.95 15.11
C ALA A 83 -12.48 3.45 15.27
N GLN A 84 -11.80 3.06 16.34
CA GLN A 84 -10.38 3.38 16.52
C GLN A 84 -9.50 2.72 15.45
N ASN A 85 -9.74 1.45 15.13
CA ASN A 85 -9.00 0.75 14.08
C ASN A 85 -9.24 1.34 12.69
N ASN A 86 -10.40 1.96 12.47
CA ASN A 86 -10.71 2.64 11.21
C ASN A 86 -10.21 4.10 11.14
N LYS A 87 -9.92 4.71 12.29
CA LYS A 87 -9.53 6.12 12.39
C LYS A 87 -8.08 6.34 11.98
N GLY A 88 -7.19 5.44 12.38
CA GLY A 88 -5.76 5.53 12.11
C GLY A 88 -5.28 4.40 11.19
N ARG A 89 -4.56 4.75 10.13
CA ARG A 89 -3.88 3.79 9.28
C ARG A 89 -2.41 3.73 9.67
N ILE A 90 -2.00 2.59 10.20
CA ILE A 90 -0.58 2.36 10.52
C ILE A 90 0.15 2.01 9.23
N SER A 91 1.15 2.82 8.90
CA SER A 91 2.07 2.59 7.79
C SER A 91 3.48 2.35 8.34
N LEU A 92 4.28 1.56 7.62
CA LEU A 92 5.66 1.31 8.00
C LEU A 92 6.57 2.43 7.45
N ILE A 93 7.50 2.91 8.28
CA ILE A 93 8.60 3.78 7.85
C ILE A 93 9.79 2.87 7.57
N ARG A 94 10.28 2.87 6.34
CA ARG A 94 11.42 2.04 5.94
C ARG A 94 12.69 2.50 6.62
N PRO A 95 13.45 1.57 7.24
CA PRO A 95 14.78 1.85 7.72
C PRO A 95 15.76 1.92 6.55
N GLU A 96 16.86 2.62 6.72
CA GLU A 96 17.98 2.50 5.79
C GLU A 96 18.67 1.14 5.98
N ARG A 97 18.94 0.46 4.86
CA ARG A 97 19.65 -0.82 4.87
C ARG A 97 21.14 -0.59 5.14
N GLY A 98 21.77 -1.44 5.95
CA GLY A 98 23.18 -1.34 6.29
C GLY A 98 24.10 -1.39 5.07
N ILE A 99 25.22 -0.69 5.10
CA ILE A 99 26.22 -0.62 4.04
C ILE A 99 27.18 -1.80 4.21
N ILE A 100 27.65 -2.36 3.07
CA ILE A 100 28.64 -3.43 3.09
C ILE A 100 29.99 -2.85 2.65
N TYR A 101 31.02 -3.11 3.44
CA TYR A 101 32.39 -2.65 3.22
C TYR A 101 33.33 -3.83 3.02
N ASP A 102 34.43 -3.60 2.33
CA ASP A 102 35.58 -4.50 2.31
C ASP A 102 36.42 -4.36 3.61
N ARG A 103 37.49 -5.16 3.73
CA ARG A 103 38.39 -5.12 4.88
C ARG A 103 39.08 -3.76 5.09
N ASN A 104 39.22 -2.95 4.06
CA ASN A 104 39.82 -1.64 4.05
C ASN A 104 38.80 -0.50 4.20
N LEU A 105 37.55 -0.84 4.59
CA LEU A 105 36.41 0.10 4.74
C LEU A 105 36.02 0.80 3.42
N LYS A 106 36.36 0.21 2.28
CA LYS A 106 35.88 0.65 0.98
C LYS A 106 34.45 0.14 0.77
N LYS A 107 33.54 1.00 0.34
CA LYS A 107 32.15 0.63 0.09
C LYS A 107 32.05 -0.35 -1.07
N LEU A 108 31.47 -1.53 -0.80
CA LEU A 108 31.11 -2.52 -1.79
C LEU A 108 29.68 -2.37 -2.28
N VAL A 109 28.77 -2.07 -1.33
CA VAL A 109 27.35 -1.89 -1.57
C VAL A 109 26.88 -0.65 -0.84
N SER A 110 26.18 0.22 -1.53
CA SER A 110 25.55 1.43 -0.99
C SER A 110 24.06 1.46 -1.30
N ASN A 111 23.37 2.47 -0.77
CA ASN A 111 21.95 2.69 -1.00
C ASN A 111 21.78 3.89 -1.94
N SER A 112 21.06 3.68 -3.04
CA SER A 112 20.70 4.74 -3.98
C SER A 112 19.22 5.06 -3.84
N PRO A 113 18.84 6.34 -3.67
CA PRO A 113 17.44 6.73 -3.64
C PRO A 113 16.81 6.54 -5.01
N VAL A 114 15.61 5.99 -5.02
CA VAL A 114 14.78 5.82 -6.21
C VAL A 114 13.36 6.25 -5.89
N PHE A 115 12.57 6.44 -6.92
CA PHE A 115 11.18 6.83 -6.81
C PHE A 115 10.32 5.79 -7.53
N ASP A 116 9.29 5.35 -6.82
CA ASP A 116 8.32 4.37 -7.31
C ASP A 116 6.94 5.05 -7.43
N LEU A 117 6.17 4.68 -8.44
CA LEU A 117 4.77 5.10 -8.58
C LEU A 117 3.88 3.99 -8.01
N VAL A 118 3.18 4.33 -6.94
CA VAL A 118 2.25 3.42 -6.25
C VAL A 118 0.84 3.96 -6.36
N CYS A 119 -0.10 3.12 -6.78
CA CYS A 119 -1.51 3.48 -6.91
C CYS A 119 -2.37 2.63 -5.97
N ASP A 120 -3.34 3.25 -5.29
CA ASP A 120 -4.33 2.56 -4.46
C ASP A 120 -5.65 2.46 -5.24
N ARG A 121 -6.01 1.23 -5.61
CA ARG A 121 -7.20 0.92 -6.41
C ARG A 121 -8.50 1.45 -5.78
N ARG A 122 -8.57 1.56 -4.46
CA ARG A 122 -9.75 2.05 -3.75
C ARG A 122 -9.99 3.54 -3.92
N ASN A 123 -8.94 4.28 -4.30
CA ASN A 123 -8.99 5.72 -4.47
C ASN A 123 -9.16 6.14 -5.95
N PHE A 124 -9.35 5.19 -6.86
CA PHE A 124 -9.79 5.49 -8.22
C PHE A 124 -11.27 5.89 -8.18
N THR A 125 -11.52 7.14 -7.81
CA THR A 125 -12.85 7.74 -7.54
C THR A 125 -13.52 8.25 -8.80
N SER A 126 -13.47 7.71 -9.91
CA SER A 126 -14.16 8.21 -11.10
C SER A 126 -14.80 7.07 -11.86
N SER A 127 -15.65 7.40 -12.80
CA SER A 127 -16.20 6.42 -13.72
C SER A 127 -15.08 5.54 -14.29
N VAL A 128 -15.36 4.27 -14.52
CA VAL A 128 -14.38 3.30 -15.06
C VAL A 128 -13.65 3.85 -16.29
N SER A 129 -14.33 4.68 -17.10
CA SER A 129 -13.76 5.32 -18.29
C SER A 129 -12.70 6.39 -17.97
N GLU A 130 -12.87 7.21 -16.93
CA GLU A 130 -11.86 8.19 -16.52
C GLU A 130 -10.64 7.53 -15.88
N ALA A 131 -10.84 6.48 -15.10
CA ALA A 131 -9.75 5.69 -14.55
C ALA A 131 -8.89 5.08 -15.67
N ILE A 132 -9.51 4.52 -16.70
CA ILE A 132 -8.82 3.96 -17.88
C ILE A 132 -8.01 5.04 -18.62
N ASN A 133 -8.61 6.21 -18.87
CA ASN A 133 -7.93 7.31 -19.55
C ASN A 133 -6.73 7.85 -18.75
N ASN A 134 -6.86 7.94 -17.43
CA ASN A 134 -5.77 8.34 -16.56
C ASN A 134 -4.64 7.30 -16.52
N ILE A 135 -4.97 6.04 -16.54
CA ILE A 135 -4.01 4.93 -16.64
C ILE A 135 -3.24 4.99 -17.96
N GLU A 136 -3.92 5.25 -19.08
CA GLU A 136 -3.27 5.40 -20.40
C GLU A 136 -2.29 6.59 -20.42
N LYS A 137 -2.69 7.74 -19.89
CA LYS A 137 -1.80 8.90 -19.77
C LYS A 137 -0.59 8.61 -18.90
N LEU A 138 -0.77 7.92 -17.76
CA LEU A 138 0.32 7.51 -16.91
C LEU A 138 1.29 6.54 -17.61
N ALA A 139 0.74 5.55 -18.31
CA ALA A 139 1.55 4.58 -19.06
C ALA A 139 2.42 5.25 -20.12
N ILE A 140 1.88 6.24 -20.84
CA ILE A 140 2.61 7.02 -21.84
C ILE A 140 3.75 7.82 -21.19
N ILE A 141 3.49 8.52 -20.07
CA ILE A 141 4.51 9.33 -19.37
C ILE A 141 5.66 8.44 -18.90
N VAL A 142 5.35 7.22 -18.46
CA VAL A 142 6.31 6.27 -17.89
C VAL A 142 6.98 5.42 -18.98
N GLY A 143 6.46 5.43 -20.22
CA GLY A 143 7.01 4.67 -21.35
C GLY A 143 6.65 3.17 -21.30
N LYS A 144 5.53 2.81 -20.66
CA LYS A 144 5.00 1.44 -20.65
C LYS A 144 3.83 1.29 -21.63
N ASP A 145 3.61 0.06 -22.09
CA ASP A 145 2.45 -0.28 -22.90
C ASP A 145 1.15 -0.19 -22.05
N PRO A 146 0.15 0.62 -22.45
CA PRO A 146 -1.09 0.80 -21.70
C PRO A 146 -1.90 -0.48 -21.51
N GLU A 147 -1.84 -1.42 -22.48
CA GLU A 147 -2.63 -2.66 -22.39
C GLU A 147 -2.06 -3.66 -21.36
N SER A 148 -0.72 -3.77 -21.30
CA SER A 148 -0.06 -4.58 -20.26
C SER A 148 -0.42 -4.09 -18.87
N PHE A 149 -0.55 -2.80 -18.72
CA PHE A 149 -0.86 -2.07 -17.53
C PHE A 149 -2.32 -2.28 -17.05
N LYS A 150 -3.28 -2.19 -17.96
CA LYS A 150 -4.69 -2.49 -17.68
C LYS A 150 -4.85 -3.92 -17.18
N LYS A 151 -4.12 -4.86 -17.78
CA LYS A 151 -4.15 -6.27 -17.39
C LYS A 151 -3.59 -6.48 -15.98
N GLU A 152 -2.50 -5.82 -15.64
CA GLU A 152 -1.87 -5.89 -14.31
C GLU A 152 -2.83 -5.38 -13.21
N ILE A 153 -3.54 -4.27 -13.46
CA ILE A 153 -4.55 -3.74 -12.54
C ILE A 153 -5.75 -4.68 -12.41
N ALA A 154 -6.20 -5.27 -13.51
CA ALA A 154 -7.35 -6.17 -13.51
C ALA A 154 -7.07 -7.47 -12.76
N THR A 155 -5.84 -7.98 -12.82
CA THR A 155 -5.43 -9.26 -12.20
C THR A 155 -4.95 -9.10 -10.76
N SER A 156 -4.59 -7.88 -10.33
CA SER A 156 -4.11 -7.64 -8.97
C SER A 156 -5.24 -7.75 -7.95
N ILE A 157 -5.06 -8.60 -6.94
CA ILE A 157 -5.96 -8.78 -5.79
C ILE A 157 -5.72 -7.69 -4.74
N GLU A 158 -4.54 -7.08 -4.73
CA GLU A 158 -4.13 -6.12 -3.73
C GLU A 158 -4.73 -4.74 -3.93
N SER A 159 -4.98 -4.05 -2.81
CA SER A 159 -5.49 -2.68 -2.85
C SER A 159 -4.44 -1.65 -3.30
N LYS A 160 -3.15 -1.90 -3.02
CA LYS A 160 -2.03 -1.09 -3.47
C LYS A 160 -1.28 -1.82 -4.57
N ILE A 161 -1.11 -1.16 -5.70
CA ILE A 161 -0.41 -1.68 -6.87
C ILE A 161 0.84 -0.83 -7.08
N LEU A 162 2.00 -1.47 -7.20
CA LEU A 162 3.20 -0.79 -7.66
C LEU A 162 3.14 -0.68 -9.17
N PHE A 163 2.94 0.51 -9.61
CA PHE A 163 2.66 0.85 -10.99
C PHE A 163 3.95 0.96 -11.83
N PHE A 164 4.95 1.61 -11.29
CA PHE A 164 6.27 1.71 -11.91
C PHE A 164 7.34 1.80 -10.83
N GLN A 165 8.41 1.08 -11.02
CA GLN A 165 9.58 1.09 -10.15
C GLN A 165 10.75 1.82 -10.80
N ASN A 166 11.58 2.45 -9.99
CA ASN A 166 12.77 3.15 -10.44
C ASN A 166 12.48 4.17 -11.55
N ILE A 167 11.58 5.11 -11.28
CA ILE A 167 11.21 6.15 -12.25
C ILE A 167 12.46 6.91 -12.68
N PRO A 168 12.78 6.97 -13.99
CA PRO A 168 13.86 7.80 -14.49
C PRO A 168 13.63 9.27 -14.12
N TYR A 169 14.70 9.99 -13.81
CA TYR A 169 14.61 11.36 -13.32
C TYR A 169 13.81 12.30 -14.25
N GLU A 170 13.93 12.12 -15.55
CA GLU A 170 13.19 12.89 -16.55
C GLU A 170 11.66 12.67 -16.41
N ASN A 171 11.26 11.41 -16.26
CA ASN A 171 9.85 11.06 -16.08
C ASN A 171 9.34 11.46 -14.70
N LEU A 172 10.18 11.46 -13.67
CA LEU A 172 9.85 11.89 -12.33
C LEU A 172 9.43 13.36 -12.31
N LEU A 173 10.16 14.24 -12.97
CA LEU A 173 9.82 15.67 -13.05
C LEU A 173 8.45 15.90 -13.70
N VAL A 174 8.15 15.16 -14.77
CA VAL A 174 6.85 15.24 -15.45
C VAL A 174 5.74 14.71 -14.56
N LEU A 175 5.99 13.59 -13.86
CA LEU A 175 5.00 13.00 -12.95
C LEU A 175 4.72 13.89 -11.73
N GLU A 176 5.74 14.51 -11.12
CA GLU A 176 5.56 15.39 -9.97
C GLU A 176 4.66 16.60 -10.30
N THR A 177 4.80 17.17 -11.50
CA THR A 177 3.96 18.29 -11.90
C THR A 177 2.51 17.90 -12.15
N ARG A 178 2.24 16.63 -12.49
CA ARG A 178 0.93 16.14 -12.91
C ARG A 178 0.31 15.10 -11.96
N ILE A 179 0.98 14.74 -10.89
CA ILE A 179 0.53 13.66 -9.98
C ILE A 179 -0.88 13.93 -9.39
N ASN A 180 -1.24 15.19 -9.20
CA ASN A 180 -2.55 15.59 -8.70
C ASN A 180 -3.70 15.30 -9.69
N GLU A 181 -3.40 15.11 -10.97
CA GLU A 181 -4.39 14.70 -11.99
C GLU A 181 -4.78 13.21 -11.83
N PHE A 182 -3.94 12.42 -11.15
CA PHE A 182 -4.09 10.98 -11.04
C PHE A 182 -4.53 10.57 -9.63
N SER A 183 -5.84 10.67 -9.37
CA SER A 183 -6.42 10.30 -8.07
C SER A 183 -6.03 8.88 -7.68
N GLY A 184 -5.54 8.74 -6.45
CA GLY A 184 -5.15 7.43 -5.90
C GLY A 184 -3.72 7.00 -6.21
N CYS A 185 -2.97 7.71 -7.07
CA CYS A 185 -1.56 7.45 -7.32
C CYS A 185 -0.67 8.41 -6.55
N LYS A 186 0.47 7.95 -6.11
CA LYS A 186 1.49 8.75 -5.42
C LYS A 186 2.90 8.28 -5.77
N ILE A 187 3.83 9.21 -5.76
CA ILE A 187 5.26 8.91 -5.87
C ILE A 187 5.77 8.60 -4.46
N GLU A 188 6.28 7.39 -4.28
CA GLU A 188 6.92 6.96 -3.03
C GLU A 188 8.44 6.92 -3.22
N LYS A 189 9.16 7.60 -2.32
CA LYS A 189 10.62 7.45 -2.24
C LYS A 189 10.94 6.05 -1.73
N ASN A 190 11.82 5.38 -2.44
CA ASN A 190 12.33 4.06 -2.09
C ASN A 190 13.86 4.06 -2.16
N THR A 191 14.48 2.93 -1.86
CA THR A 191 15.92 2.77 -1.89
C THR A 191 16.25 1.44 -2.54
N VAL A 192 17.14 1.46 -3.52
CA VAL A 192 17.70 0.25 -4.14
C VAL A 192 19.16 0.12 -3.81
N ARG A 193 19.67 -1.10 -3.90
CA ARG A 193 21.10 -1.37 -3.72
C ARG A 193 21.88 -0.94 -4.96
N ASP A 194 23.04 -0.39 -4.70
CA ASP A 194 24.03 -0.03 -5.70
C ASP A 194 25.33 -0.78 -5.39
N TYR A 195 25.71 -1.67 -6.30
CA TYR A 195 26.85 -2.56 -6.17
C TYR A 195 28.01 -1.96 -6.98
N ALA A 196 29.05 -1.49 -6.27
CA ALA A 196 30.13 -0.71 -6.87
C ALA A 196 30.98 -1.48 -7.89
N PHE A 197 31.00 -2.82 -7.81
CA PHE A 197 31.92 -3.66 -8.59
C PHE A 197 31.22 -4.67 -9.51
N GLY A 198 29.89 -4.74 -9.49
CA GLY A 198 29.09 -5.58 -10.38
C GLY A 198 29.58 -7.04 -10.47
N GLU A 199 29.90 -7.51 -11.66
CA GLU A 199 30.19 -8.92 -11.94
C GLU A 199 31.26 -9.55 -11.03
N SER A 200 32.30 -8.79 -10.62
CA SER A 200 33.38 -9.36 -9.83
C SER A 200 33.01 -9.76 -8.41
N PHE A 201 31.90 -9.18 -7.88
CA PHE A 201 31.43 -9.42 -6.53
C PHE A 201 30.08 -10.13 -6.44
N ALA A 202 29.34 -10.28 -7.54
CA ALA A 202 27.97 -10.75 -7.54
C ALA A 202 27.78 -12.09 -6.82
N HIS A 203 28.69 -13.03 -6.94
CA HIS A 203 28.60 -14.32 -6.28
C HIS A 203 28.85 -14.28 -4.78
N ILE A 204 29.53 -13.24 -4.26
CA ILE A 204 29.77 -13.03 -2.84
C ILE A 204 28.61 -12.26 -2.25
N LEU A 205 28.35 -11.06 -2.80
CA LEU A 205 27.35 -10.14 -2.28
C LEU A 205 25.93 -10.65 -2.51
N GLY A 206 25.72 -11.30 -3.66
CA GLY A 206 24.38 -11.61 -4.12
C GLY A 206 23.65 -10.34 -4.52
N TYR A 207 22.33 -10.38 -4.47
CA TYR A 207 21.50 -9.23 -4.83
C TYR A 207 20.25 -9.15 -3.95
N THR A 208 19.69 -7.96 -3.90
CA THR A 208 18.36 -7.74 -3.34
C THR A 208 17.32 -7.74 -4.45
N GLY A 209 16.17 -8.29 -4.18
CA GLY A 209 15.03 -8.26 -5.08
C GLY A 209 13.76 -7.98 -4.32
N ARG A 210 12.68 -7.72 -5.02
CA ARG A 210 11.38 -7.45 -4.41
C ARG A 210 10.85 -8.66 -3.65
N VAL A 211 10.16 -8.36 -2.58
CA VAL A 211 9.47 -9.38 -1.78
C VAL A 211 8.38 -10.01 -2.65
N ASN A 212 8.33 -11.34 -2.70
CA ASN A 212 7.28 -12.09 -3.37
C ASN A 212 6.13 -12.41 -2.40
N GLN A 213 5.01 -12.93 -2.93
CA GLN A 213 3.82 -13.23 -2.12
C GLN A 213 4.11 -14.22 -0.98
N ALA A 214 4.88 -15.25 -1.24
CA ALA A 214 5.23 -16.25 -0.22
C ALA A 214 6.09 -15.65 0.92
N GLU A 215 6.96 -14.70 0.60
CA GLU A 215 7.77 -13.97 1.59
C GLU A 215 6.92 -12.98 2.41
N LEU A 216 5.90 -12.36 1.79
CA LEU A 216 4.92 -11.50 2.47
C LEU A 216 4.06 -12.31 3.45
N ASP A 217 3.58 -13.47 3.04
CA ASP A 217 2.73 -14.33 3.85
C ASP A 217 3.48 -14.89 5.09
N ASN A 218 4.79 -15.11 4.93
CA ASN A 218 5.65 -15.61 6.00
C ASN A 218 6.16 -14.50 6.97
N SER A 219 5.98 -13.24 6.65
CA SER A 219 6.50 -12.13 7.47
C SER A 219 5.61 -10.90 7.42
N SER A 220 5.01 -10.56 8.56
CA SER A 220 4.17 -9.36 8.74
C SER A 220 4.92 -8.02 8.66
N ASN A 221 6.24 -8.06 8.50
CA ASN A 221 7.10 -6.88 8.60
C ASN A 221 7.53 -6.32 7.23
N TYR A 222 7.08 -6.88 6.11
CA TYR A 222 7.38 -6.39 4.76
C TYR A 222 6.16 -5.70 4.13
N ALA A 223 6.43 -4.65 3.37
CA ALA A 223 5.46 -4.07 2.45
C ALA A 223 5.69 -4.65 1.04
N VAL A 224 4.65 -4.58 0.19
CA VAL A 224 4.66 -5.14 -1.19
C VAL A 224 5.81 -4.61 -2.04
N ASN A 225 6.25 -3.38 -1.78
CA ASN A 225 7.33 -2.71 -2.51
C ASN A 225 8.67 -2.71 -1.75
N ASP A 226 8.82 -3.55 -0.72
CA ASP A 226 10.09 -3.73 -0.02
C ASP A 226 11.04 -4.65 -0.80
N TYR A 227 12.33 -4.54 -0.49
CA TYR A 227 13.39 -5.36 -1.02
C TYR A 227 13.95 -6.28 0.05
N ILE A 228 14.25 -7.52 -0.33
CA ILE A 228 14.85 -8.55 0.52
C ILE A 228 16.09 -9.13 -0.17
N GLY A 229 17.07 -9.56 0.59
CA GLY A 229 18.22 -10.29 0.07
C GLY A 229 17.81 -11.65 -0.51
N LYS A 230 18.08 -11.85 -1.80
CA LYS A 230 17.71 -13.08 -2.52
C LYS A 230 18.83 -14.11 -2.54
N GLN A 231 20.08 -13.66 -2.53
CA GLN A 231 21.25 -14.52 -2.65
C GLN A 231 22.46 -13.93 -1.91
N GLY A 232 23.50 -14.73 -1.70
CA GLY A 232 24.78 -14.31 -1.16
C GLY A 232 24.70 -13.72 0.26
N ILE A 233 25.60 -12.77 0.53
CA ILE A 233 25.67 -12.06 1.81
C ILE A 233 24.41 -11.26 2.07
N GLU A 234 23.82 -10.66 1.06
CA GLU A 234 22.55 -9.92 1.20
C GLU A 234 21.44 -10.79 1.80
N LYS A 235 21.34 -12.07 1.42
CA LYS A 235 20.38 -13.03 1.98
C LYS A 235 20.80 -13.53 3.34
N SER A 236 22.07 -13.92 3.49
CA SER A 236 22.55 -14.57 4.72
C SER A 236 22.56 -13.61 5.91
N TYR A 237 22.71 -12.31 5.67
CA TYR A 237 22.72 -11.27 6.69
C TYR A 237 21.52 -10.33 6.60
N GLU A 238 20.39 -10.80 6.02
CA GLU A 238 19.17 -10.01 5.88
C GLU A 238 18.74 -9.35 7.18
N ASP A 239 18.66 -10.11 8.27
CA ASP A 239 18.20 -9.62 9.58
C ASP A 239 19.10 -8.51 10.16
N PHE A 240 20.39 -8.51 9.82
CA PHE A 240 21.34 -7.48 10.26
C PHE A 240 21.32 -6.25 9.36
N LEU A 241 21.25 -6.49 8.06
CA LEU A 241 21.34 -5.44 7.05
C LEU A 241 20.05 -4.65 6.92
N ARG A 242 18.89 -5.28 7.09
CA ARG A 242 17.58 -4.67 6.86
C ARG A 242 17.23 -3.55 7.83
N GLY A 243 17.58 -3.71 9.10
CA GLY A 243 17.13 -2.81 10.17
C GLY A 243 15.71 -3.08 10.64
N ILE A 244 15.20 -2.20 11.49
CA ILE A 244 13.88 -2.35 12.12
C ILE A 244 12.98 -1.23 11.58
N PRO A 245 11.84 -1.54 10.94
CA PRO A 245 10.93 -0.53 10.43
C PRO A 245 10.29 0.27 11.56
N GLY A 246 10.15 1.57 11.34
CA GLY A 246 9.34 2.44 12.17
C GLY A 246 7.85 2.27 11.87
N LYS A 247 7.02 2.84 12.73
CA LYS A 247 5.56 2.85 12.58
C LYS A 247 5.06 4.28 12.60
N PHE A 248 4.17 4.57 11.71
CA PHE A 248 3.59 5.87 11.49
C PHE A 248 2.07 5.72 11.36
N GLU A 249 1.33 6.50 12.12
CA GLU A 249 -0.12 6.53 12.12
C GLU A 249 -0.61 7.78 11.38
N GLU A 250 -1.38 7.57 10.32
CA GLU A 250 -2.08 8.62 9.59
C GLU A 250 -3.57 8.57 9.95
N GLU A 251 -4.10 9.66 10.49
CA GLU A 251 -5.53 9.85 10.63
C GLU A 251 -6.09 10.61 9.43
N LYS A 252 -7.08 10.02 8.76
CA LYS A 252 -7.77 10.62 7.62
C LYS A 252 -9.24 10.81 7.93
N ASN A 253 -9.83 11.89 7.44
CA ASN A 253 -11.28 12.06 7.48
C ASN A 253 -11.97 11.16 6.42
N VAL A 254 -13.29 11.14 6.43
CA VAL A 254 -14.11 10.34 5.49
C VAL A 254 -13.86 10.72 4.02
N VAL A 255 -13.40 11.93 3.77
CA VAL A 255 -13.07 12.46 2.43
C VAL A 255 -11.62 12.12 2.03
N GLY A 256 -10.84 11.46 2.92
CA GLY A 256 -9.46 11.09 2.64
C GLY A 256 -8.41 12.15 2.93
N ILE A 257 -8.81 13.32 3.46
CA ILE A 257 -7.89 14.40 3.83
C ILE A 257 -7.20 14.02 5.14
N LYS A 258 -5.88 14.10 5.13
CA LYS A 258 -5.03 13.89 6.32
C LYS A 258 -5.21 15.08 7.28
N PHE A 259 -5.45 14.81 8.55
CA PHE A 259 -5.55 15.86 9.56
C PHE A 259 -4.62 15.65 10.75
N ASN A 260 -4.11 14.45 10.94
CA ASN A 260 -3.14 14.18 11.99
C ASN A 260 -2.13 13.12 11.54
N GLU A 261 -0.87 13.34 11.90
CA GLU A 261 0.23 12.42 11.62
C GLU A 261 1.03 12.22 12.90
N LYS A 262 1.21 10.96 13.29
CA LYS A 262 1.96 10.62 14.50
C LYS A 262 2.94 9.50 14.24
N VAL A 263 4.22 9.75 14.50
CA VAL A 263 5.25 8.70 14.53
C VAL A 263 5.07 7.92 15.83
N LEU A 264 4.72 6.64 15.73
CA LEU A 264 4.57 5.73 16.87
C LEU A 264 5.92 5.14 17.28
N SER A 265 6.77 4.84 16.31
CA SER A 265 8.14 4.40 16.54
C SER A 265 9.03 4.84 15.38
N GLU A 266 10.23 5.31 15.69
CA GLU A 266 11.23 5.66 14.69
C GLU A 266 11.86 4.42 14.07
N PRO A 267 12.24 4.47 12.77
CA PRO A 267 12.96 3.38 12.13
C PRO A 267 14.40 3.30 12.69
N LYS A 268 14.91 2.08 12.82
CA LYS A 268 16.32 1.87 13.19
C LYS A 268 17.05 1.30 11.98
N SER A 269 18.03 2.04 11.47
CA SER A 269 18.85 1.61 10.33
C SER A 269 19.52 0.27 10.57
N GLY A 270 19.71 -0.50 9.49
CA GLY A 270 20.44 -1.75 9.53
C GLY A 270 21.89 -1.56 9.94
N LYS A 271 22.51 -2.63 10.42
CA LYS A 271 23.93 -2.64 10.80
C LYS A 271 24.80 -2.73 9.57
N ASN A 272 25.89 -1.98 9.56
CA ASN A 272 26.90 -2.09 8.51
C ASN A 272 27.70 -3.39 8.69
N LEU A 273 28.12 -3.97 7.58
CA LEU A 273 28.88 -5.20 7.53
C LEU A 273 30.27 -4.93 6.95
N VAL A 274 31.32 -5.40 7.59
CA VAL A 274 32.70 -5.34 7.09
C VAL A 274 33.13 -6.77 6.79
N LEU A 275 33.48 -7.01 5.52
CA LEU A 275 33.95 -8.31 5.05
C LEU A 275 35.46 -8.44 5.17
N SER A 276 35.94 -9.68 5.23
CA SER A 276 37.38 -9.97 5.14
C SER A 276 37.95 -9.82 3.71
N ILE A 277 37.10 -9.68 2.72
CA ILE A 277 37.45 -9.54 1.29
C ILE A 277 38.21 -8.25 1.06
N ASP A 278 39.28 -8.33 0.27
CA ASP A 278 40.01 -7.18 -0.28
C ASP A 278 39.50 -6.88 -1.68
N SER A 279 38.87 -5.70 -1.85
CA SER A 279 38.22 -5.35 -3.11
C SER A 279 39.21 -5.21 -4.28
N SER A 280 40.40 -4.72 -4.00
CA SER A 280 41.44 -4.57 -5.02
C SER A 280 41.95 -5.93 -5.49
N LEU A 281 42.20 -6.85 -4.57
CA LEU A 281 42.60 -8.20 -4.83
C LEU A 281 41.50 -8.99 -5.60
N GLN A 282 40.26 -8.87 -5.15
CA GLN A 282 39.10 -9.50 -5.78
C GLN A 282 38.99 -9.12 -7.27
N ASN A 283 39.01 -7.82 -7.55
CA ASN A 283 38.92 -7.32 -8.94
C ASN A 283 40.11 -7.77 -9.76
N LYS A 284 41.33 -7.70 -9.24
CA LYS A 284 42.53 -8.14 -9.95
C LYS A 284 42.45 -9.62 -10.27
N ILE A 285 42.05 -10.48 -9.33
CA ILE A 285 41.88 -11.92 -9.57
C ILE A 285 40.80 -12.17 -10.63
N TYR A 286 39.66 -11.43 -10.55
CA TYR A 286 38.58 -11.56 -11.53
C TYR A 286 39.08 -11.25 -12.95
N ASP A 287 39.78 -10.13 -13.15
CA ASP A 287 40.29 -9.68 -14.45
C ASP A 287 41.33 -10.65 -15.00
N GLU A 288 42.28 -11.12 -14.17
CA GLU A 288 43.32 -12.04 -14.61
C GLU A 288 42.76 -13.46 -14.88
N LEU A 289 41.78 -13.92 -14.07
CA LEU A 289 41.10 -15.18 -14.34
C LEU A 289 40.32 -15.13 -15.66
N LYS A 290 39.61 -14.03 -15.92
CA LYS A 290 38.90 -13.81 -17.18
C LYS A 290 39.84 -13.88 -18.36
N LYS A 291 40.93 -13.13 -18.34
CA LYS A 291 41.96 -13.13 -19.39
C LYS A 291 42.60 -14.52 -19.61
N GLY A 292 42.92 -15.21 -18.50
CA GLY A 292 43.49 -16.55 -18.56
C GLY A 292 42.55 -17.58 -19.19
N ILE A 293 41.28 -17.53 -18.82
CA ILE A 293 40.24 -18.42 -19.35
C ILE A 293 40.04 -18.15 -20.86
N GLU A 294 39.97 -16.89 -21.27
CA GLU A 294 39.86 -16.52 -22.68
C GLU A 294 41.08 -16.95 -23.51
N ALA A 295 42.29 -16.79 -22.96
CA ALA A 295 43.54 -17.15 -23.64
C ALA A 295 43.65 -18.66 -23.91
N ILE A 296 43.12 -19.52 -23.04
CA ILE A 296 43.15 -20.98 -23.23
C ILE A 296 41.87 -21.53 -23.88
N GLY A 297 40.96 -20.68 -24.31
CA GLY A 297 39.69 -21.06 -24.94
C GLY A 297 38.72 -21.79 -23.99
N ALA A 298 38.95 -21.71 -22.68
CA ALA A 298 38.01 -22.22 -21.67
C ALA A 298 36.81 -21.29 -21.52
N LYS A 299 35.76 -21.76 -20.83
CA LYS A 299 34.53 -20.96 -20.65
C LYS A 299 34.23 -20.66 -19.20
N LYS A 300 34.86 -21.33 -18.26
CA LYS A 300 34.48 -21.35 -16.84
C LYS A 300 35.73 -21.50 -15.97
N GLY A 301 35.72 -20.86 -14.83
CA GLY A 301 36.78 -20.98 -13.84
C GLY A 301 36.39 -20.41 -12.48
N ALA A 302 37.18 -20.70 -11.47
CA ALA A 302 37.04 -20.15 -10.14
C ALA A 302 38.43 -19.95 -9.52
N ALA A 303 38.51 -18.98 -8.61
CA ALA A 303 39.72 -18.71 -7.85
C ALA A 303 39.32 -18.29 -6.41
N VAL A 304 40.08 -18.78 -5.42
CA VAL A 304 39.89 -18.42 -4.03
C VAL A 304 41.26 -18.06 -3.43
N ALA A 305 41.31 -16.93 -2.74
CA ALA A 305 42.49 -16.49 -2.00
C ALA A 305 42.18 -16.49 -0.50
N LEU A 306 43.02 -17.19 0.27
CA LEU A 306 42.85 -17.30 1.73
C LEU A 306 44.12 -16.78 2.43
N ASP A 307 43.92 -16.14 3.57
CA ASP A 307 45.01 -15.86 4.49
C ASP A 307 45.33 -17.15 5.30
N PRO A 308 46.50 -17.78 5.13
CA PRO A 308 46.79 -19.01 5.78
C PRO A 308 46.95 -18.93 7.31
N LYS A 309 47.14 -17.70 7.83
CA LYS A 309 47.30 -17.47 9.26
C LYS A 309 45.96 -17.35 10.00
N THR A 310 44.99 -16.69 9.35
CA THR A 310 43.71 -16.38 9.97
C THR A 310 42.56 -17.21 9.42
N GLY A 311 42.75 -17.86 8.27
CA GLY A 311 41.68 -18.54 7.52
C GLY A 311 40.68 -17.60 6.85
N GLN A 312 40.93 -16.28 6.87
CA GLN A 312 40.04 -15.32 6.26
C GLN A 312 40.06 -15.44 4.74
N VAL A 313 38.88 -15.37 4.12
CA VAL A 313 38.74 -15.29 2.68
C VAL A 313 39.07 -13.86 2.23
N LEU A 314 40.13 -13.71 1.43
CA LEU A 314 40.56 -12.41 0.89
C LEU A 314 39.96 -12.11 -0.49
N ALA A 315 39.74 -13.16 -1.26
CA ALA A 315 39.04 -13.09 -2.55
C ALA A 315 38.33 -14.42 -2.85
N LEU A 316 37.21 -14.35 -3.55
CA LEU A 316 36.44 -15.51 -4.00
C LEU A 316 35.78 -15.16 -5.33
N VAL A 317 36.30 -15.73 -6.43
CA VAL A 317 35.91 -15.42 -7.80
C VAL A 317 35.28 -16.64 -8.45
N SER A 318 34.16 -16.42 -9.12
CA SER A 318 33.51 -17.39 -10.01
C SER A 318 33.29 -16.73 -11.37
N TYR A 319 33.77 -17.37 -12.47
CA TYR A 319 33.61 -16.87 -13.84
C TYR A 319 32.91 -17.91 -14.72
N PRO A 320 32.00 -17.52 -15.63
CA PRO A 320 31.44 -16.19 -15.77
C PRO A 320 30.55 -15.82 -14.62
N SER A 321 30.27 -14.54 -14.49
CA SER A 321 29.43 -13.96 -13.48
C SER A 321 28.30 -13.13 -14.12
N TYR A 322 27.55 -12.41 -13.34
CA TYR A 322 26.44 -11.54 -13.74
C TYR A 322 26.54 -10.19 -13.02
N ASP A 323 25.87 -9.18 -13.53
CA ASP A 323 25.78 -7.88 -12.84
C ASP A 323 24.60 -7.91 -11.83
N ASP A 324 24.91 -7.81 -10.55
CA ASP A 324 23.95 -7.77 -9.46
C ASP A 324 23.09 -6.50 -9.47
N ASN A 325 23.56 -5.40 -10.07
CA ASN A 325 22.76 -4.18 -10.26
C ASN A 325 21.54 -4.40 -11.16
N LEU A 326 21.62 -5.30 -12.14
CA LEU A 326 20.47 -5.63 -12.99
C LEU A 326 19.30 -6.20 -12.14
N PHE A 327 19.63 -7.07 -11.19
CA PHE A 327 18.61 -7.67 -10.32
C PHE A 327 18.05 -6.69 -9.31
N SER A 328 18.87 -5.84 -8.72
CA SER A 328 18.43 -4.87 -7.71
C SER A 328 17.58 -3.74 -8.30
N LYS A 329 17.82 -3.35 -9.53
CA LYS A 329 17.05 -2.30 -10.23
C LYS A 329 15.80 -2.83 -10.94
N GLY A 330 15.63 -4.15 -10.99
CA GLY A 330 14.53 -4.82 -11.68
C GLY A 330 14.95 -5.26 -13.09
N ILE A 331 15.31 -6.54 -13.20
CA ILE A 331 15.67 -7.18 -14.47
C ILE A 331 14.42 -7.46 -15.30
N SER A 332 14.48 -7.23 -16.61
CA SER A 332 13.44 -7.64 -17.55
C SER A 332 13.44 -9.16 -17.74
N GLN A 333 12.29 -9.73 -18.14
CA GLN A 333 12.20 -11.17 -18.41
C GLN A 333 13.17 -11.61 -19.49
N GLU A 334 13.36 -10.80 -20.54
CA GLU A 334 14.28 -11.11 -21.63
C GLU A 334 15.75 -11.16 -21.17
N GLU A 335 16.16 -10.22 -20.31
CA GLU A 335 17.52 -10.19 -19.75
C GLU A 335 17.75 -11.37 -18.81
N PHE A 336 16.75 -11.67 -17.96
CA PHE A 336 16.80 -12.83 -17.08
C PHE A 336 16.94 -14.14 -17.87
N ASP A 337 16.12 -14.32 -18.91
CA ASP A 337 16.16 -15.49 -19.78
C ASP A 337 17.52 -15.63 -20.50
N LYS A 338 18.13 -14.53 -20.93
CA LYS A 338 19.48 -14.54 -21.50
C LYS A 338 20.54 -15.04 -20.52
N ILE A 339 20.45 -14.62 -19.26
CA ILE A 339 21.36 -15.05 -18.20
C ILE A 339 21.10 -16.51 -17.82
N GLN A 340 19.85 -16.90 -17.66
CA GLN A 340 19.45 -18.24 -17.24
C GLN A 340 19.75 -19.30 -18.30
N ASN A 341 19.48 -19.00 -19.58
CA ASN A 341 19.68 -19.91 -20.68
C ASN A 341 21.14 -19.92 -21.22
N ASN A 342 22.03 -19.14 -20.61
CA ASN A 342 23.44 -19.13 -21.00
C ASN A 342 24.12 -20.46 -20.65
N SER A 343 24.65 -21.14 -21.65
CA SER A 343 25.34 -22.45 -21.52
C SER A 343 26.50 -22.46 -20.52
N SER A 344 27.04 -21.28 -20.23
CA SER A 344 28.11 -21.10 -19.26
C SER A 344 27.60 -20.96 -17.81
N ASN A 345 26.27 -20.90 -17.58
CA ASN A 345 25.64 -20.78 -16.29
C ASN A 345 26.26 -19.70 -15.40
N PRO A 346 26.10 -18.40 -15.71
CA PRO A 346 26.73 -17.32 -14.94
C PRO A 346 26.17 -17.19 -13.52
N LEU A 347 24.96 -17.68 -13.24
CA LEU A 347 24.35 -17.67 -11.90
C LEU A 347 24.96 -18.75 -10.95
N PHE A 348 25.69 -19.73 -11.49
CA PHE A 348 26.25 -20.81 -10.70
C PHE A 348 27.56 -20.39 -10.03
N ASN A 349 27.61 -20.38 -8.70
CA ASN A 349 28.83 -20.07 -7.94
C ASN A 349 29.80 -21.25 -7.94
N ARG A 350 30.80 -21.22 -8.81
CA ARG A 350 31.77 -22.29 -8.97
C ARG A 350 32.76 -22.41 -7.84
N ALA A 351 33.03 -21.32 -7.15
CA ALA A 351 33.99 -21.31 -6.05
C ALA A 351 33.51 -22.14 -4.83
N ILE A 352 32.18 -22.28 -4.66
CA ILE A 352 31.60 -22.99 -3.50
C ILE A 352 30.78 -24.24 -3.86
N SER A 353 30.30 -24.34 -5.13
CA SER A 353 29.36 -25.40 -5.51
C SER A 353 29.87 -26.33 -6.60
N ALA A 354 30.98 -26.00 -7.26
CA ALA A 354 31.55 -26.87 -8.29
C ALA A 354 32.34 -28.02 -7.69
N GLN A 355 32.27 -29.15 -8.38
CA GLN A 355 33.05 -30.37 -8.03
C GLN A 355 34.12 -30.55 -9.08
N TYR A 356 35.36 -30.63 -8.67
CA TYR A 356 36.53 -30.85 -9.51
C TYR A 356 37.25 -32.14 -9.04
N PRO A 357 37.88 -32.90 -9.99
CA PRO A 357 38.72 -34.03 -9.60
C PRO A 357 39.92 -33.51 -8.82
N VAL A 358 40.23 -34.19 -7.72
CA VAL A 358 41.38 -33.88 -6.86
C VAL A 358 42.67 -34.39 -7.48
N GLY A 359 43.79 -33.70 -7.25
CA GLY A 359 45.14 -34.19 -7.61
C GLY A 359 45.72 -33.70 -8.91
N SER A 360 45.19 -32.58 -9.45
CA SER A 360 45.83 -31.94 -10.59
C SER A 360 46.88 -30.92 -10.18
#